data_8dfec884e1150b618a955abc6120804c
#
_entry.id   8dfec884e1150b618a955abc6120804c
#
_cell.length_a   1.000
_cell.length_b   1.000
_cell.length_c   1.000
_cell.angle_alpha   90.00
_cell.angle_beta   90.00
_cell.angle_gamma   90.00
#
_symmetry.space_group_name_H-M   'P 1'
#
loop_
_entity.id
_entity.type
_entity.pdbx_description
1 polymer ?
#
loop_
_entity_poly.entity_id
_entity_poly.type
_entity_poly.pdbx_seq_one_letter_code
_entity_poly.pdbx_strand_id
1 'polypeptide(L)'
;MKYSEWKNLSDEDKKNTHWRHHPRIRIATIFTFLFALLFFVVMLRVLQNRRVHVNRKPNAKEAFAIAKVFINDKLRQPGTASFPKSRFESDIDTARNTYNISSYVDAADSAGKIVKTTWRVSLSYKGGDWADKKSWNVVDMRINR
;
A
#
# COMPACT_ATOMS: atom_id res chain seq x y z
N MET A 1 -30.96 -33.83 -13.23
CA MET A 1 -32.08 -34.38 -12.42
C MET A 1 -32.50 -33.32 -11.39
N LYS A 2 -33.81 -33.09 -11.25
CA LYS A 2 -34.35 -32.20 -10.21
C LYS A 2 -34.41 -32.93 -8.86
N TYR A 3 -34.43 -32.21 -7.72
CA TYR A 3 -34.49 -32.81 -6.40
C TYR A 3 -35.77 -33.65 -6.19
N SER A 4 -36.89 -33.21 -6.77
CA SER A 4 -38.17 -33.94 -6.74
C SER A 4 -38.13 -35.28 -7.46
N GLU A 5 -37.44 -35.36 -8.59
CA GLU A 5 -37.21 -36.59 -9.34
C GLU A 5 -36.32 -37.56 -8.57
N TRP A 6 -35.24 -37.05 -7.97
CA TRP A 6 -34.31 -37.85 -7.17
C TRP A 6 -34.97 -38.41 -5.91
N LYS A 7 -35.89 -37.66 -5.27
CA LYS A 7 -36.60 -38.14 -4.09
C LYS A 7 -37.48 -39.36 -4.37
N ASN A 8 -38.03 -39.44 -5.56
CA ASN A 8 -38.94 -40.49 -5.97
C ASN A 8 -38.23 -41.75 -6.55
N LEU A 9 -36.91 -41.76 -6.66
CA LEU A 9 -36.13 -42.92 -7.09
C LEU A 9 -36.10 -44.01 -6.02
N SER A 10 -35.98 -45.26 -6.43
CA SER A 10 -35.74 -46.39 -5.56
C SER A 10 -34.39 -46.26 -4.85
N ASP A 11 -34.21 -46.93 -3.71
CA ASP A 11 -32.95 -46.85 -2.95
C ASP A 11 -31.77 -47.47 -3.72
N GLU A 12 -32.04 -48.43 -4.62
CA GLU A 12 -31.04 -49.02 -5.53
C GLU A 12 -30.63 -48.04 -6.62
N ASP A 13 -31.58 -47.34 -7.23
CA ASP A 13 -31.32 -46.33 -8.24
C ASP A 13 -30.59 -45.11 -7.66
N LYS A 14 -30.88 -44.73 -6.42
CA LYS A 14 -30.16 -43.68 -5.71
C LYS A 14 -28.67 -44.04 -5.50
N LYS A 15 -28.38 -45.29 -5.15
CA LYS A 15 -27.01 -45.79 -4.99
C LYS A 15 -26.24 -45.84 -6.31
N ASN A 16 -26.92 -46.20 -7.40
CA ASN A 16 -26.35 -46.35 -8.74
C ASN A 16 -26.27 -45.00 -9.49
N THR A 17 -26.87 -43.94 -8.98
CA THR A 17 -26.84 -42.62 -9.63
C THR A 17 -25.42 -42.03 -9.57
N HIS A 18 -24.86 -41.78 -10.78
CA HIS A 18 -23.54 -41.17 -10.89
C HIS A 18 -23.50 -39.84 -10.15
N TRP A 19 -22.45 -39.61 -9.33
CA TRP A 19 -22.30 -38.43 -8.44
C TRP A 19 -22.55 -37.09 -9.15
N ARG A 20 -22.22 -36.95 -10.44
CA ARG A 20 -22.47 -35.74 -11.25
C ARG A 20 -23.95 -35.42 -11.48
N HIS A 21 -24.83 -36.40 -11.37
CA HIS A 21 -26.26 -36.21 -11.52
C HIS A 21 -27.00 -35.98 -10.22
N HIS A 22 -26.28 -36.08 -9.10
CA HIS A 22 -26.85 -35.86 -7.78
C HIS A 22 -27.30 -34.37 -7.59
N PRO A 23 -28.56 -34.12 -7.21
CA PRO A 23 -29.09 -32.75 -7.16
C PRO A 23 -28.33 -31.84 -6.17
N ARG A 24 -27.76 -32.38 -5.10
CA ARG A 24 -26.93 -31.61 -4.14
C ARG A 24 -25.64 -31.07 -4.77
N ILE A 25 -25.08 -31.74 -5.76
CA ILE A 25 -23.85 -31.30 -6.40
C ILE A 25 -24.09 -30.04 -7.24
N ARG A 26 -25.25 -29.94 -7.91
CA ARG A 26 -25.64 -28.72 -8.64
C ARG A 26 -25.72 -27.51 -7.71
N ILE A 27 -26.28 -27.69 -6.53
CA ILE A 27 -26.37 -26.63 -5.53
C ILE A 27 -24.97 -26.28 -5.02
N ALA A 28 -24.16 -27.27 -4.69
CA ALA A 28 -22.77 -27.06 -4.24
C ALA A 28 -21.93 -26.32 -5.30
N THR A 29 -22.04 -26.70 -6.58
CA THR A 29 -21.31 -26.03 -7.67
C THR A 29 -21.74 -24.58 -7.85
N ILE A 30 -23.06 -24.28 -7.72
CA ILE A 30 -23.56 -22.90 -7.79
C ILE A 30 -22.99 -22.07 -6.62
N PHE A 31 -23.01 -22.61 -5.40
CA PHE A 31 -22.45 -21.94 -4.22
C PHE A 31 -20.94 -21.71 -4.35
N THR A 32 -20.20 -22.71 -4.85
CA THR A 32 -18.75 -22.58 -5.09
C THR A 32 -18.45 -21.49 -6.11
N PHE A 33 -19.24 -21.42 -7.19
CA PHE A 33 -19.06 -20.40 -8.22
C PHE A 33 -19.39 -18.99 -7.71
N LEU A 34 -20.48 -18.85 -6.94
CA LEU A 34 -20.85 -17.59 -6.28
C LEU A 34 -19.76 -17.14 -5.29
N PHE A 35 -19.23 -18.06 -4.51
CA PHE A 35 -18.17 -17.77 -3.54
C PHE A 35 -16.87 -17.34 -4.25
N ALA A 36 -16.49 -18.06 -5.32
CA ALA A 36 -15.32 -17.70 -6.13
C ALA A 36 -15.47 -16.31 -6.77
N LEU A 37 -16.66 -15.98 -7.27
CA LEU A 37 -16.95 -14.66 -7.85
C LEU A 37 -16.88 -13.56 -6.79
N LEU A 38 -17.44 -13.78 -5.61
CA LEU A 38 -17.38 -12.84 -4.49
C LEU A 38 -15.92 -12.63 -4.05
N PHE A 39 -15.16 -13.72 -3.91
CA PHE A 39 -13.74 -13.66 -3.56
C PHE A 39 -12.94 -12.87 -4.61
N PHE A 40 -13.22 -13.10 -5.89
CA PHE A 40 -12.58 -12.38 -6.98
C PHE A 40 -12.89 -10.87 -6.95
N VAL A 41 -14.14 -10.49 -6.68
CA VAL A 41 -14.53 -9.07 -6.55
C VAL A 41 -13.84 -8.42 -5.35
N VAL A 42 -13.77 -9.12 -4.20
CA VAL A 42 -13.05 -8.63 -3.01
C VAL A 42 -11.57 -8.48 -3.30
N MET A 43 -10.96 -9.46 -3.95
CA MET A 43 -9.54 -9.41 -4.33
C MET A 43 -9.26 -8.24 -5.28
N LEU A 44 -10.11 -8.01 -6.28
CA LEU A 44 -10.00 -6.84 -7.17
C LEU A 44 -10.11 -5.53 -6.39
N ARG A 45 -11.05 -5.44 -5.44
CA ARG A 45 -11.20 -4.26 -4.57
C ARG A 45 -9.95 -4.01 -3.74
N VAL A 46 -9.37 -5.06 -3.15
CA VAL A 46 -8.13 -4.96 -2.37
C VAL A 46 -6.94 -4.54 -3.25
N LEU A 47 -6.82 -5.10 -4.46
CA LEU A 47 -5.76 -4.75 -5.40
C LEU A 47 -5.92 -3.33 -5.97
N GLN A 48 -7.14 -2.88 -6.22
CA GLN A 48 -7.42 -1.52 -6.66
C GLN A 48 -7.25 -0.50 -5.52
N ASN A 49 -7.52 -0.90 -4.30
CA ASN A 49 -7.37 -0.05 -3.12
C ASN A 49 -5.92 -0.11 -2.61
N ARG A 50 -4.98 0.41 -3.41
CA ARG A 50 -3.55 0.52 -3.05
C ARG A 50 -3.28 1.36 -1.79
N ARG A 51 -4.34 1.88 -1.14
CA ARG A 51 -4.28 2.79 -0.01
C ARG A 51 -5.04 2.27 1.21
N VAL A 52 -4.90 1.00 1.56
CA VAL A 52 -5.25 0.56 2.91
C VAL A 52 -4.17 1.09 3.86
N HIS A 53 -4.17 2.40 4.05
CA HIS A 53 -3.33 3.01 5.07
C HIS A 53 -4.12 2.94 6.37
N VAL A 54 -3.66 2.09 7.25
CA VAL A 54 -4.13 2.07 8.63
C VAL A 54 -3.92 3.47 9.20
N ASN A 55 -4.94 4.03 9.82
CA ASN A 55 -4.88 5.36 10.45
C ASN A 55 -3.97 5.27 11.69
N ARG A 56 -2.68 5.21 11.48
CA ARG A 56 -1.61 5.15 12.49
C ARG A 56 -0.57 6.22 12.25
N LYS A 57 0.14 6.58 13.29
CA LYS A 57 1.27 7.52 13.17
C LYS A 57 2.37 6.91 12.28
N PRO A 58 2.93 7.69 11.36
CA PRO A 58 4.01 7.26 10.50
C PRO A 58 5.25 6.84 11.30
N ASN A 59 5.96 5.85 10.79
CA ASN A 59 7.27 5.48 11.33
C ASN A 59 8.42 6.27 10.68
N ALA A 60 9.64 6.08 11.19
CA ALA A 60 10.82 6.80 10.70
C ALA A 60 11.10 6.59 9.19
N LYS A 61 10.87 5.38 8.68
CA LYS A 61 11.08 5.07 7.25
C LYS A 61 10.05 5.77 6.37
N GLU A 62 8.80 5.85 6.82
CA GLU A 62 7.71 6.52 6.13
C GLU A 62 7.92 8.05 6.14
N ALA A 63 8.34 8.60 7.29
CA ALA A 63 8.71 10.01 7.39
C ALA A 63 9.93 10.34 6.50
N PHE A 64 10.91 9.46 6.41
CA PHE A 64 12.03 9.60 5.48
C PHE A 64 11.59 9.53 4.02
N ALA A 65 10.66 8.64 3.69
CA ALA A 65 10.13 8.52 2.33
C ALA A 65 9.45 9.82 1.86
N ILE A 66 8.63 10.43 2.70
CA ILE A 66 7.97 11.70 2.37
C ILE A 66 8.94 12.89 2.41
N ALA A 67 9.92 12.87 3.34
CA ALA A 67 10.96 13.89 3.41
C ALA A 67 11.73 14.00 2.09
N LYS A 68 12.08 12.86 1.46
CA LYS A 68 12.72 12.83 0.14
C LYS A 68 11.89 13.54 -0.93
N VAL A 69 10.57 13.43 -0.89
CA VAL A 69 9.69 14.10 -1.85
C VAL A 69 9.78 15.62 -1.70
N PHE A 70 9.73 16.12 -0.44
CA PHE A 70 9.86 17.54 -0.19
C PHE A 70 11.24 18.10 -0.55
N ILE A 71 12.31 17.35 -0.24
CA ILE A 71 13.68 17.74 -0.62
C ILE A 71 13.83 17.75 -2.14
N ASN A 72 13.35 16.71 -2.82
CA ASN A 72 13.44 16.62 -4.28
C ASN A 72 12.80 17.81 -4.99
N ASP A 73 11.65 18.29 -4.51
CA ASP A 73 10.98 19.47 -5.06
C ASP A 73 11.78 20.77 -4.91
N LYS A 74 12.75 20.82 -4.01
CA LYS A 74 13.62 21.98 -3.75
C LYS A 74 14.98 21.90 -4.45
N LEU A 75 15.30 20.75 -5.04
CA LEU A 75 16.52 20.60 -5.81
C LEU A 75 16.42 21.36 -7.14
N ARG A 76 17.53 21.85 -7.63
CA ARG A 76 17.60 22.52 -8.96
C ARG A 76 17.35 21.56 -10.11
N GLN A 77 17.88 20.33 -9.99
CA GLN A 77 17.74 19.27 -10.98
C GLN A 77 17.16 17.99 -10.32
N PRO A 78 15.87 17.95 -10.04
CA PRO A 78 15.22 16.84 -9.32
C PRO A 78 15.41 15.47 -10.01
N GLY A 79 15.48 15.47 -11.36
CA GLY A 79 15.64 14.24 -12.15
C GLY A 79 16.98 13.54 -12.00
N THR A 80 17.99 14.22 -11.45
CA THR A 80 19.33 13.66 -11.20
C THR A 80 19.52 13.20 -9.76
N ALA A 81 18.55 13.43 -8.89
CA ALA A 81 18.65 13.20 -7.46
C ALA A 81 18.70 11.69 -7.14
N SER A 82 19.73 11.28 -6.44
CA SER A 82 19.90 9.94 -5.91
C SER A 82 19.92 9.99 -4.39
N PHE A 83 18.91 9.41 -3.76
CA PHE A 83 18.80 9.33 -2.32
C PHE A 83 19.25 7.98 -1.78
N PRO A 84 19.85 7.91 -0.59
CA PRO A 84 20.16 6.64 0.04
C PRO A 84 18.89 5.86 0.38
N LYS A 85 18.99 4.53 0.33
CA LYS A 85 17.83 3.66 0.64
C LYS A 85 17.44 3.68 2.11
N SER A 86 18.45 3.72 3.03
CA SER A 86 18.24 3.56 4.46
C SER A 86 19.20 4.36 5.34
N ARG A 87 20.05 5.20 4.77
CA ARG A 87 20.99 6.04 5.54
C ARG A 87 20.35 7.38 5.85
N PHE A 88 19.76 7.49 7.01
CA PHE A 88 19.19 8.71 7.55
C PHE A 88 19.21 8.69 9.06
N GLU A 89 19.16 9.85 9.68
CA GLU A 89 18.92 10.03 11.09
C GLU A 89 17.52 10.56 11.28
N SER A 90 16.83 10.11 12.31
CA SER A 90 15.49 10.55 12.64
C SER A 90 15.32 10.76 14.12
N ASP A 91 14.75 11.90 14.48
CA ASP A 91 14.27 12.21 15.80
C ASP A 91 12.76 12.48 15.72
N ILE A 92 11.96 11.69 16.44
CA ILE A 92 10.52 11.67 16.30
C ILE A 92 9.87 11.98 17.64
N ASP A 93 9.20 13.12 17.72
CA ASP A 93 8.29 13.44 18.81
C ASP A 93 6.87 13.02 18.44
N THR A 94 6.47 11.85 18.92
CA THR A 94 5.13 11.30 18.67
C THR A 94 4.03 12.06 19.40
N ALA A 95 4.34 12.77 20.48
CA ALA A 95 3.35 13.57 21.21
C ALA A 95 2.95 14.81 20.41
N ARG A 96 3.92 15.45 19.76
CA ARG A 96 3.71 16.64 18.91
C ARG A 96 3.53 16.31 17.43
N ASN A 97 3.59 15.04 17.05
CA ASN A 97 3.58 14.58 15.65
C ASN A 97 4.67 15.24 14.79
N THR A 98 5.84 15.52 15.39
CA THR A 98 6.97 16.17 14.73
C THR A 98 8.05 15.15 14.39
N TYR A 99 8.56 15.23 13.17
CA TYR A 99 9.53 14.31 12.58
C TYR A 99 10.71 15.11 12.06
N ASN A 100 11.84 15.04 12.74
CA ASN A 100 13.09 15.65 12.31
C ASN A 100 13.92 14.60 11.56
N ILE A 101 14.13 14.81 10.29
CA ILE A 101 14.85 13.86 9.43
C ILE A 101 16.06 14.54 8.83
N SER A 102 17.22 13.89 8.92
CA SER A 102 18.46 14.34 8.27
C SER A 102 19.09 13.22 7.45
N SER A 103 19.62 13.58 6.29
CA SER A 103 20.29 12.66 5.37
C SER A 103 21.09 13.45 4.32
N TYR A 104 21.47 12.79 3.24
CA TYR A 104 22.11 13.40 2.10
C TYR A 104 21.41 13.03 0.79
N VAL A 105 21.72 13.75 -0.26
CA VAL A 105 21.30 13.48 -1.63
C VAL A 105 22.48 13.75 -2.56
N ASP A 106 22.70 12.88 -3.51
CA ASP A 106 23.63 13.09 -4.62
C ASP A 106 22.82 13.64 -5.79
N ALA A 107 23.06 14.88 -6.20
CA ALA A 107 22.34 15.54 -7.27
C ALA A 107 23.25 16.42 -8.10
N ALA A 108 22.92 16.65 -9.38
CA ALA A 108 23.69 17.55 -10.23
C ALA A 108 23.52 19.01 -9.79
N ASP A 109 24.63 19.74 -9.76
CA ASP A 109 24.66 21.19 -9.60
C ASP A 109 24.29 21.91 -10.90
N SER A 110 24.43 23.24 -10.92
CA SER A 110 24.15 24.07 -12.12
C SER A 110 25.12 23.80 -13.27
N ALA A 111 26.29 23.20 -12.99
CA ALA A 111 27.29 22.81 -14.00
C ALA A 111 27.13 21.35 -14.45
N GLY A 112 26.13 20.61 -13.94
CA GLY A 112 25.91 19.21 -14.28
C GLY A 112 26.79 18.23 -13.48
N LYS A 113 27.58 18.71 -12.52
CA LYS A 113 28.44 17.87 -11.69
C LYS A 113 27.65 17.30 -10.54
N ILE A 114 27.76 15.99 -10.29
CA ILE A 114 27.12 15.33 -9.14
C ILE A 114 27.82 15.76 -7.86
N VAL A 115 27.06 16.35 -6.94
CA VAL A 115 27.51 16.83 -5.64
C VAL A 115 26.68 16.20 -4.55
N LYS A 116 27.35 15.73 -3.50
CA LYS A 116 26.70 15.24 -2.28
C LYS A 116 26.28 16.44 -1.42
N THR A 117 25.00 16.55 -1.20
CA THR A 117 24.39 17.63 -0.42
C THR A 117 23.69 17.07 0.80
N THR A 118 24.04 17.56 1.98
CA THR A 118 23.35 17.17 3.23
C THR A 118 22.10 18.02 3.43
N TRP A 119 21.07 17.42 3.99
CA TRP A 119 19.83 18.10 4.23
C TRP A 119 19.22 17.71 5.57
N ARG A 120 18.45 18.60 6.13
CA ARG A 120 17.62 18.37 7.31
C ARG A 120 16.24 18.96 7.06
N VAL A 121 15.20 18.24 7.46
CA VAL A 121 13.81 18.70 7.37
C VAL A 121 13.06 18.34 8.63
N SER A 122 12.28 19.28 9.13
CA SER A 122 11.32 19.10 10.21
C SER A 122 9.91 19.07 9.62
N LEU A 123 9.22 17.97 9.79
CA LEU A 123 7.87 17.73 9.28
C LEU A 123 6.90 17.59 10.44
N SER A 124 5.70 18.15 10.30
CA SER A 124 4.58 17.93 11.20
C SER A 124 3.50 17.11 10.48
N TYR A 125 3.11 15.99 11.10
CA TYR A 125 2.07 15.12 10.56
C TYR A 125 0.69 15.55 11.05
N LYS A 126 -0.23 15.83 10.10
CA LYS A 126 -1.60 16.29 10.38
C LYS A 126 -2.62 15.15 10.51
N GLY A 127 -2.24 13.94 10.13
CA GLY A 127 -3.13 12.79 10.01
C GLY A 127 -3.47 12.46 8.56
N GLY A 128 -4.10 11.31 8.35
CA GLY A 128 -4.47 10.80 7.03
C GLY A 128 -3.47 9.80 6.46
N ASP A 129 -3.36 9.77 5.14
CA ASP A 129 -2.39 8.91 4.46
C ASP A 129 -0.98 9.51 4.56
N TRP A 130 -0.06 8.80 5.22
CA TRP A 130 1.33 9.25 5.37
C TRP A 130 2.06 9.42 4.03
N ALA A 131 1.63 8.72 2.97
CA ALA A 131 2.21 8.84 1.65
C ALA A 131 1.70 10.08 0.88
N ASP A 132 0.64 10.72 1.36
CA ASP A 132 0.13 11.95 0.77
C ASP A 132 0.86 13.16 1.35
N LYS A 133 1.43 13.97 0.46
CA LYS A 133 2.09 15.22 0.78
C LYS A 133 1.21 16.21 1.58
N LYS A 134 -0.12 16.15 1.35
CA LYS A 134 -1.11 16.99 2.04
C LYS A 134 -1.25 16.65 3.52
N SER A 135 -0.89 15.41 3.91
CA SER A 135 -0.91 14.94 5.31
C SER A 135 0.24 15.51 6.16
N TRP A 136 1.13 16.28 5.54
CA TRP A 136 2.31 16.82 6.19
C TRP A 136 2.45 18.32 5.99
N ASN A 137 3.03 18.99 6.99
CA ASN A 137 3.53 20.34 6.90
C ASN A 137 5.05 20.35 7.06
N VAL A 138 5.73 21.13 6.23
CA VAL A 138 7.14 21.46 6.42
C VAL A 138 7.24 22.60 7.43
N VAL A 139 7.87 22.31 8.57
CA VAL A 139 8.09 23.31 9.64
C VAL A 139 9.41 24.03 9.42
N ASP A 140 10.48 23.30 9.12
CA ASP A 140 11.81 23.83 8.77
C ASP A 140 12.47 22.93 7.72
N MET A 141 13.27 23.54 6.85
CA MET A 141 14.03 22.81 5.85
C MET A 141 15.35 23.52 5.57
N ARG A 142 16.44 22.75 5.69
CA ARG A 142 17.81 23.22 5.41
C ARG A 142 18.50 22.26 4.47
N ILE A 143 19.08 22.80 3.43
CA ILE A 143 19.89 22.08 2.45
C ILE A 143 21.25 22.72 2.45
N ASN A 144 22.25 22.01 2.99
CA ASN A 144 23.64 22.48 3.09
C ASN A 144 24.39 21.99 1.86
N ARG A 145 24.80 22.90 1.05
CA ARG A 145 25.64 22.68 -0.13
C ARG A 145 27.12 22.74 0.24
#